data_4dc2630502831fc6acbfce81eef8464f
#
_entry.id   4dc2630502831fc6acbfce81eef8464f
#
_cell.length_a   1.000
_cell.length_b   1.000
_cell.length_c   1.000
_cell.angle_alpha   90.00
_cell.angle_beta   90.00
_cell.angle_gamma   90.00
#
_symmetry.space_group_name_H-M   'P 1'
#
loop_
_entity.id
_entity.type
_entity.pdbx_description
1 polymer ?
#
loop_
_entity_poly.entity_id
_entity_poly.type
_entity_poly.pdbx_seq_one_letter_code
_entity_poly.pdbx_strand_id
1 'polypeptide(L)'
;MGKIYIFAIGGTGANVMRSILMLMASGAFPQKEIIPILIDLDENNGNKNQTLSLLSSYSQIQNECHGLINNQSGVFNSKLVDINNNGWEIAECSTLLYRKKYIDILEYNELIFDRYKYKKLIDSLFGYNEEHYDAIHSFFPKVDAQLARVAFDYSLSGNSIFEKIEMSANPDDMIIIIGSTFGATGKAGICEVLNEFKNRQLLQHLYKAVVLVEPYFEVDKHKYGEPFYYSSTNFIDYYHRIYSNSVNQTFQIKTQKSQYYPYHAGGVEQINPAHSATFRAALTVMSIVDNDGRENEIDFDNSEDCSIDVLYRYGLGDIAMNLSYFAVSCYIWQKMNQDFFYREVYNSLKLYDKLKNNTYVAFDRFVNEYNTWCNEMSKSNIHLFDFNATSLNELIIGKKYIPHGLISLFRGNLLKIYKDEMYRSFREFYTDTHVSNYPAEEMFFKIINSASMRVANEIINS
;
A
#
# COMPACT_ATOMS: atom_id res chain seq x y z
N MET A 1 0.54 19.82 11.55
CA MET A 1 -0.11 18.66 10.91
C MET A 1 0.72 17.45 11.30
N GLY A 2 0.13 16.45 11.96
CA GLY A 2 0.86 15.29 12.44
C GLY A 2 1.37 14.40 11.29
N LYS A 3 2.47 13.71 11.54
CA LYS A 3 3.05 12.72 10.64
C LYS A 3 2.37 11.36 10.88
N ILE A 4 2.29 10.55 9.84
CA ILE A 4 1.71 9.22 9.90
C ILE A 4 2.80 8.18 9.63
N TYR A 5 3.23 7.49 10.66
CA TYR A 5 4.19 6.37 10.54
C TYR A 5 3.42 5.08 10.25
N ILE A 6 3.65 4.48 9.09
CA ILE A 6 2.99 3.25 8.67
C ILE A 6 3.98 2.09 8.66
N PHE A 7 3.88 1.21 9.64
CA PHE A 7 4.65 -0.03 9.71
C PHE A 7 3.94 -1.12 8.92
N ALA A 8 4.44 -1.41 7.74
CA ALA A 8 3.90 -2.43 6.83
C ALA A 8 4.71 -3.73 6.98
N ILE A 9 4.13 -4.72 7.68
CA ILE A 9 4.84 -5.90 8.14
C ILE A 9 4.53 -7.11 7.27
N GLY A 10 5.59 -7.72 6.73
CA GLY A 10 5.52 -8.90 5.87
C GLY A 10 4.91 -8.60 4.51
N GLY A 11 4.81 -9.62 3.66
CA GLY A 11 4.25 -9.48 2.32
C GLY A 11 2.82 -8.94 2.27
N THR A 12 1.98 -9.26 3.27
CA THR A 12 0.61 -8.72 3.37
C THR A 12 0.63 -7.24 3.71
N GLY A 13 1.44 -6.81 4.68
CA GLY A 13 1.60 -5.39 5.01
C GLY A 13 2.10 -4.59 3.80
N ALA A 14 3.07 -5.12 3.06
CA ALA A 14 3.56 -4.53 1.84
C ALA A 14 2.46 -4.38 0.76
N ASN A 15 1.60 -5.40 0.58
CA ASN A 15 0.51 -5.36 -0.38
C ASN A 15 -0.60 -4.36 0.03
N VAL A 16 -0.87 -4.20 1.33
CA VAL A 16 -1.74 -3.12 1.83
C VAL A 16 -1.12 -1.76 1.54
N MET A 17 0.19 -1.59 1.78
CA MET A 17 0.90 -0.34 1.46
C MET A 17 0.86 -0.04 -0.04
N ARG A 18 0.94 -1.05 -0.92
CA ARG A 18 0.71 -0.90 -2.36
C ARG A 18 -0.67 -0.30 -2.65
N SER A 19 -1.73 -0.78 -1.99
CA SER A 19 -3.09 -0.22 -2.14
C SER A 19 -3.20 1.20 -1.59
N ILE A 20 -2.54 1.52 -0.48
CA ILE A 20 -2.44 2.90 0.06
C ILE A 20 -1.77 3.81 -0.97
N LEU A 21 -0.70 3.37 -1.63
CA LEU A 21 -0.03 4.17 -2.67
C LEU A 21 -0.93 4.45 -3.88
N MET A 22 -1.81 3.51 -4.25
CA MET A 22 -2.80 3.76 -5.31
C MET A 22 -3.82 4.83 -4.89
N LEU A 23 -4.29 4.80 -3.65
CA LEU A 23 -5.15 5.85 -3.08
C LEU A 23 -4.43 7.21 -2.99
N MET A 24 -3.17 7.22 -2.58
CA MET A 24 -2.35 8.44 -2.52
C MET A 24 -2.11 9.02 -3.91
N ALA A 25 -1.75 8.20 -4.89
CA ALA A 25 -1.50 8.62 -6.26
C ALA A 25 -2.73 9.21 -6.94
N SER A 26 -3.90 8.64 -6.66
CA SER A 26 -5.18 9.14 -7.18
C SER A 26 -5.67 10.43 -6.50
N GLY A 27 -5.05 10.86 -5.40
CA GLY A 27 -5.51 11.97 -4.58
C GLY A 27 -6.68 11.62 -3.65
N ALA A 28 -7.06 10.34 -3.57
CA ALA A 28 -8.13 9.88 -2.67
C ALA A 28 -7.69 9.84 -1.20
N PHE A 29 -6.40 9.67 -0.95
CA PHE A 29 -5.86 9.62 0.40
C PHE A 29 -5.73 11.04 1.00
N PRO A 30 -6.00 11.24 2.31
CA PRO A 30 -5.86 12.54 2.96
C PRO A 30 -4.47 13.15 2.77
N GLN A 31 -4.42 14.47 2.56
CA GLN A 31 -3.16 15.19 2.37
C GLN A 31 -2.39 15.30 3.69
N LYS A 32 -1.57 14.32 3.97
CA LYS A 32 -0.74 14.19 5.18
C LYS A 32 0.71 13.88 4.80
N GLU A 33 1.60 13.99 5.78
CA GLU A 33 2.97 13.51 5.67
C GLU A 33 3.02 12.03 6.07
N ILE A 34 3.27 11.16 5.11
CA ILE A 34 3.26 9.70 5.27
C ILE A 34 4.69 9.19 5.31
N ILE A 35 5.00 8.41 6.32
CA ILE A 35 6.31 7.80 6.55
C ILE A 35 6.13 6.26 6.54
N PRO A 36 6.23 5.61 5.40
CA PRO A 36 6.15 4.16 5.31
C PRO A 36 7.44 3.52 5.79
N ILE A 37 7.29 2.42 6.52
CA ILE A 37 8.37 1.61 7.07
C ILE A 37 8.02 0.15 6.79
N LEU A 38 8.68 -0.43 5.79
CA LEU A 38 8.49 -1.83 5.45
C LEU A 38 9.38 -2.71 6.31
N ILE A 39 8.81 -3.78 6.82
CA ILE A 39 9.50 -4.75 7.67
C ILE A 39 9.23 -6.15 7.14
N ASP A 40 10.28 -6.85 6.73
CA ASP A 40 10.17 -8.25 6.36
C ASP A 40 11.47 -8.99 6.75
N LEU A 41 11.35 -10.23 7.17
CA LEU A 41 12.50 -11.10 7.42
C LEU A 41 13.06 -11.68 6.11
N ASP A 42 12.32 -11.59 5.03
CA ASP A 42 12.73 -12.06 3.71
C ASP A 42 13.21 -10.90 2.84
N GLU A 43 14.51 -10.86 2.56
CA GLU A 43 15.14 -9.87 1.68
C GLU A 43 14.53 -9.91 0.28
N ASN A 44 14.18 -11.10 -0.20
CA ASN A 44 13.74 -11.33 -1.56
C ASN A 44 12.21 -11.39 -1.71
N ASN A 45 11.43 -11.00 -0.69
CA ASN A 45 9.98 -11.01 -0.79
C ASN A 45 9.46 -10.16 -1.95
N GLY A 46 8.79 -10.81 -2.90
CA GLY A 46 8.31 -10.16 -4.12
C GLY A 46 7.31 -9.02 -3.87
N ASN A 47 6.37 -9.18 -2.90
CA ASN A 47 5.42 -8.12 -2.53
C ASN A 47 6.14 -6.90 -1.96
N LYS A 48 7.15 -7.13 -1.09
CA LYS A 48 7.97 -6.06 -0.53
C LYS A 48 8.71 -5.31 -1.64
N ASN A 49 9.39 -6.03 -2.52
CA ASN A 49 10.19 -5.44 -3.60
C ASN A 49 9.33 -4.64 -4.60
N GLN A 50 8.14 -5.14 -4.93
CA GLN A 50 7.18 -4.40 -5.75
C GLN A 50 6.75 -3.09 -5.08
N THR A 51 6.44 -3.14 -3.80
CA THR A 51 6.03 -1.96 -3.02
C THR A 51 7.17 -0.95 -2.88
N LEU A 52 8.41 -1.39 -2.63
CA LEU A 52 9.60 -0.53 -2.60
C LEU A 52 9.83 0.19 -3.94
N SER A 53 9.62 -0.52 -5.05
CA SER A 53 9.70 0.07 -6.38
C SER A 53 8.65 1.17 -6.62
N LEU A 54 7.42 0.97 -6.11
CA LEU A 54 6.35 1.97 -6.19
C LEU A 54 6.61 3.18 -5.29
N LEU A 55 7.09 2.97 -4.07
CA LEU A 55 7.50 4.04 -3.16
C LEU A 55 8.56 4.92 -3.80
N SER A 56 9.56 4.31 -4.44
CA SER A 56 10.61 5.03 -5.16
C SER A 56 10.04 5.83 -6.34
N SER A 57 9.12 5.25 -7.10
CA SER A 57 8.48 5.94 -8.23
C SER A 57 7.60 7.12 -7.76
N TYR A 58 6.83 6.93 -6.67
CA TYR A 58 6.03 8.00 -6.07
C TYR A 58 6.92 9.15 -5.60
N SER A 59 7.96 8.85 -4.84
CA SER A 59 8.92 9.84 -4.35
C SER A 59 9.60 10.61 -5.48
N GLN A 60 9.94 9.93 -6.58
CA GLN A 60 10.55 10.56 -7.75
C GLN A 60 9.60 11.57 -8.42
N ILE A 61 8.32 11.17 -8.63
CA ILE A 61 7.31 12.09 -9.18
C ILE A 61 7.15 13.29 -8.25
N GLN A 62 7.06 13.06 -6.95
CA GLN A 62 6.86 14.09 -5.95
C GLN A 62 8.02 15.10 -5.89
N ASN A 63 9.26 14.64 -5.98
CA ASN A 63 10.45 15.49 -5.95
C ASN A 63 10.54 16.43 -7.17
N GLU A 64 10.01 16.02 -8.32
CA GLU A 64 9.97 16.85 -9.53
C GLU A 64 8.74 17.78 -9.56
N CYS A 65 7.74 17.52 -8.72
CA CYS A 65 6.43 18.19 -8.69
C CYS A 65 6.15 18.85 -7.35
N HIS A 66 7.04 19.73 -6.90
CA HIS A 66 6.97 20.37 -5.58
C HIS A 66 5.64 21.08 -5.26
N GLY A 67 4.95 21.58 -6.26
CA GLY A 67 3.67 22.28 -6.08
C GLY A 67 2.44 21.36 -6.02
N LEU A 68 2.56 20.07 -6.38
CA LEU A 68 1.44 19.12 -6.27
C LEU A 68 1.06 18.86 -4.81
N ILE A 69 2.05 18.91 -3.91
CA ILE A 69 1.87 18.66 -2.47
C ILE A 69 0.96 19.72 -1.81
N ASN A 70 0.86 20.92 -2.37
CA ASN A 70 0.11 22.03 -1.77
C ASN A 70 -1.29 22.21 -2.38
N ASN A 71 -1.72 21.35 -3.32
CA ASN A 71 -3.02 21.46 -3.97
C ASN A 71 -4.04 20.50 -3.35
N GLN A 72 -5.14 21.04 -2.88
CA GLN A 72 -6.24 20.31 -2.22
C GLN A 72 -6.99 19.30 -3.11
N SER A 73 -6.71 19.27 -4.40
CA SER A 73 -7.38 18.36 -5.35
C SER A 73 -6.44 17.95 -6.47
N GLY A 74 -5.54 17.01 -6.21
CA GLY A 74 -4.62 16.61 -7.24
C GLY A 74 -4.02 15.22 -7.02
N VAL A 75 -3.56 14.63 -8.10
CA VAL A 75 -2.80 13.40 -8.07
C VAL A 75 -1.47 13.59 -7.33
N PHE A 76 -0.96 12.56 -6.66
CA PHE A 76 0.30 12.56 -5.90
C PHE A 76 0.40 13.68 -4.84
N ASN A 77 -0.72 14.03 -4.20
CA ASN A 77 -0.81 15.18 -3.29
C ASN A 77 -0.38 14.90 -1.85
N SER A 78 -0.29 13.65 -1.40
CA SER A 78 0.18 13.28 -0.06
C SER A 78 1.72 13.25 -0.04
N LYS A 79 2.33 13.87 0.97
CA LYS A 79 3.79 13.93 1.08
C LYS A 79 4.34 12.59 1.57
N LEU A 80 5.23 11.99 0.80
CA LEU A 80 5.95 10.78 1.17
C LEU A 80 7.34 11.14 1.70
N VAL A 81 7.71 10.62 2.88
CA VAL A 81 8.99 10.91 3.52
C VAL A 81 9.72 9.62 3.87
N ASP A 82 10.96 9.50 3.42
CA ASP A 82 11.88 8.45 3.82
C ASP A 82 12.64 8.88 5.07
N ILE A 83 12.29 8.31 6.21
CA ILE A 83 12.95 8.63 7.49
C ILE A 83 14.39 8.12 7.57
N ASN A 84 14.74 7.13 6.76
CA ASN A 84 16.08 6.54 6.75
C ASN A 84 17.04 7.25 5.79
N ASN A 85 16.53 7.97 4.80
CA ASN A 85 17.29 8.53 3.67
C ASN A 85 18.03 7.47 2.81
N ASN A 86 17.75 6.20 3.04
CA ASN A 86 18.42 5.05 2.40
C ASN A 86 17.43 3.99 1.91
N GLY A 87 16.15 4.31 1.87
CA GLY A 87 15.09 3.37 1.49
C GLY A 87 14.00 3.24 2.56
N TRP A 88 12.91 2.63 2.17
CA TRP A 88 11.64 2.56 2.90
C TRP A 88 11.52 1.35 3.82
N GLU A 89 12.61 0.62 4.05
CA GLU A 89 12.62 -0.62 4.84
C GLU A 89 13.59 -0.57 6.02
N ILE A 90 13.34 -1.43 7.00
CA ILE A 90 14.35 -1.78 8.01
C ILE A 90 15.19 -2.91 7.44
N ALA A 91 16.26 -2.55 6.74
CA ALA A 91 17.12 -3.50 6.04
C ALA A 91 17.79 -4.51 6.99
N GLU A 92 18.00 -4.14 8.25
CA GLU A 92 18.58 -5.03 9.28
C GLU A 92 17.71 -6.26 9.52
N CYS A 93 16.38 -6.15 9.37
CA CYS A 93 15.47 -7.29 9.53
C CYS A 93 15.70 -8.36 8.46
N SER A 94 15.98 -7.96 7.22
CA SER A 94 16.13 -8.90 6.11
C SER A 94 17.59 -9.32 5.88
N THR A 95 18.53 -8.38 5.89
CA THR A 95 19.93 -8.65 5.50
C THR A 95 20.74 -9.38 6.57
N LEU A 96 20.53 -9.09 7.86
CA LEU A 96 21.28 -9.75 8.94
C LEU A 96 20.89 -11.22 9.07
N LEU A 97 19.62 -11.52 8.88
CA LEU A 97 19.10 -12.87 9.07
C LEU A 97 19.56 -13.85 7.98
N TYR A 98 19.86 -13.39 6.79
CA TYR A 98 20.47 -14.22 5.74
C TYR A 98 21.90 -14.65 6.08
N ARG A 99 22.56 -13.93 6.97
CA ARG A 99 23.96 -14.15 7.33
C ARG A 99 24.13 -14.84 8.68
N LYS A 100 23.06 -14.99 9.47
CA LYS A 100 23.11 -15.58 10.82
C LYS A 100 22.23 -16.81 10.91
N LYS A 101 22.65 -17.71 11.79
CA LYS A 101 21.87 -18.89 12.20
C LYS A 101 21.13 -18.57 13.49
N TYR A 102 20.02 -19.25 13.77
CA TYR A 102 19.33 -19.11 15.07
C TYR A 102 20.24 -19.39 16.25
N ILE A 103 21.09 -20.38 16.11
CA ILE A 103 22.07 -20.77 17.13
C ILE A 103 23.01 -19.62 17.49
N ASP A 104 23.35 -18.77 16.50
CA ASP A 104 24.19 -17.60 16.70
C ASP A 104 23.41 -16.46 17.37
N ILE A 105 22.14 -16.24 16.96
CA ILE A 105 21.27 -15.23 17.57
C ILE A 105 20.98 -15.55 19.04
N LEU A 106 20.76 -16.83 19.35
CA LEU A 106 20.48 -17.28 20.70
C LEU A 106 21.75 -17.44 21.56
N GLU A 107 22.93 -17.17 20.98
CA GLU A 107 24.22 -17.38 21.63
C GLU A 107 24.36 -18.80 22.24
N TYR A 108 23.71 -19.78 21.60
CA TYR A 108 23.52 -21.11 22.13
C TYR A 108 24.86 -21.81 22.40
N ASN A 109 25.87 -21.63 21.57
CA ASN A 109 27.19 -22.20 21.71
C ASN A 109 28.05 -21.50 22.77
N GLU A 110 27.70 -20.25 23.12
CA GLU A 110 28.36 -19.42 24.11
C GLU A 110 27.77 -19.62 25.52
N LEU A 111 26.66 -20.36 25.62
CA LEU A 111 26.05 -20.71 26.90
C LEU A 111 26.95 -21.69 27.66
N ILE A 112 27.85 -21.15 28.49
CA ILE A 112 28.79 -21.88 29.37
C ILE A 112 28.01 -22.56 30.51
N PHE A 113 28.63 -23.45 31.22
CA PHE A 113 28.12 -24.40 32.22
C PHE A 113 27.05 -23.87 33.18
N ASP A 114 27.14 -22.62 33.60
CA ASP A 114 26.15 -21.99 34.48
C ASP A 114 24.79 -21.68 33.80
N ARG A 115 24.76 -21.71 32.49
CA ARG A 115 23.55 -21.49 31.68
C ARG A 115 22.94 -22.75 31.06
N TYR A 116 23.37 -23.93 31.55
CA TYR A 116 22.84 -25.23 31.08
C TYR A 116 21.30 -25.32 31.18
N LYS A 117 20.68 -24.65 32.16
CA LYS A 117 19.22 -24.57 32.29
C LYS A 117 18.59 -23.81 31.12
N TYR A 118 19.23 -22.74 30.63
CA TYR A 118 18.77 -21.97 29.48
C TYR A 118 18.90 -22.77 28.19
N LYS A 119 19.98 -23.53 28.04
CA LYS A 119 20.18 -24.43 26.90
C LYS A 119 19.06 -25.47 26.81
N LYS A 120 18.73 -26.14 27.94
CA LYS A 120 17.59 -27.05 28.01
C LYS A 120 16.25 -26.39 27.75
N LEU A 121 16.07 -25.14 28.20
CA LEU A 121 14.87 -24.39 27.95
C LEU A 121 14.72 -24.07 26.45
N ILE A 122 15.79 -23.65 25.79
CA ILE A 122 15.84 -23.42 24.34
C ILE A 122 15.51 -24.72 23.61
N ASP A 123 16.15 -25.83 23.96
CA ASP A 123 15.88 -27.14 23.36
C ASP A 123 14.42 -27.59 23.56
N SER A 124 13.84 -27.27 24.72
CA SER A 124 12.45 -27.59 25.04
C SER A 124 11.44 -26.71 24.30
N LEU A 125 11.74 -25.42 24.08
CA LEU A 125 10.86 -24.46 23.43
C LEU A 125 10.90 -24.57 21.90
N PHE A 126 12.07 -24.80 21.34
CA PHE A 126 12.28 -24.80 19.89
C PHE A 126 12.45 -26.19 19.28
N GLY A 127 12.53 -27.25 20.13
CA GLY A 127 12.80 -28.61 19.70
C GLY A 127 14.26 -28.81 19.28
N TYR A 128 14.81 -29.97 19.57
CA TYR A 128 16.15 -30.38 19.12
C TYR A 128 16.07 -30.84 17.66
N ASN A 129 15.98 -29.89 16.73
CA ASN A 129 16.01 -30.20 15.33
C ASN A 129 17.16 -29.42 14.69
N GLU A 130 18.20 -30.10 14.24
CA GLU A 130 19.39 -29.47 13.64
C GLU A 130 19.04 -28.53 12.48
N GLU A 131 17.98 -28.84 11.74
CA GLU A 131 17.47 -27.97 10.67
C GLU A 131 16.97 -26.61 11.18
N HIS A 132 16.42 -26.52 12.39
CA HIS A 132 15.94 -25.25 12.97
C HIS A 132 17.09 -24.34 13.41
N TYR A 133 18.26 -24.92 13.71
CA TYR A 133 19.40 -24.12 14.10
C TYR A 133 20.25 -23.64 12.93
N ASP A 134 20.12 -24.27 11.75
CA ASP A 134 21.02 -24.02 10.65
C ASP A 134 20.54 -22.97 9.64
N ALA A 135 19.23 -22.73 9.52
CA ALA A 135 18.72 -21.81 8.52
C ALA A 135 17.55 -20.96 9.03
N ILE A 136 17.76 -19.68 9.09
CA ILE A 136 16.70 -18.71 9.41
C ILE A 136 15.53 -18.80 8.42
N HIS A 137 15.78 -19.22 7.18
CA HIS A 137 14.75 -19.45 6.17
C HIS A 137 13.83 -20.65 6.47
N SER A 138 14.20 -21.55 7.35
CA SER A 138 13.42 -22.78 7.60
C SER A 138 12.07 -22.54 8.26
N PHE A 139 11.84 -21.36 8.86
CA PHE A 139 10.56 -21.05 9.50
C PHE A 139 9.48 -20.55 8.54
N PHE A 140 9.83 -20.04 7.36
CA PHE A 140 8.85 -19.56 6.40
C PHE A 140 7.84 -20.63 5.98
N PRO A 141 8.26 -21.84 5.57
CA PRO A 141 7.32 -22.90 5.21
C PRO A 141 6.47 -23.39 6.37
N LYS A 142 6.98 -23.31 7.59
CA LYS A 142 6.33 -23.84 8.81
C LYS A 142 5.44 -22.81 9.52
N VAL A 143 5.47 -21.54 9.07
CA VAL A 143 4.70 -20.43 9.67
C VAL A 143 4.99 -20.27 11.17
N ASP A 144 6.22 -20.52 11.58
CA ASP A 144 6.64 -20.48 12.97
C ASP A 144 6.86 -19.04 13.46
N ALA A 145 5.85 -18.52 14.15
CA ALA A 145 5.88 -17.16 14.69
C ALA A 145 6.83 -17.00 15.89
N GLN A 146 7.17 -18.05 16.61
CA GLN A 146 8.06 -17.95 17.77
C GLN A 146 9.50 -17.73 17.30
N LEU A 147 9.95 -18.51 16.31
CA LEU A 147 11.26 -18.31 15.70
C LEU A 147 11.35 -16.94 15.02
N ALA A 148 10.28 -16.52 14.34
CA ALA A 148 10.23 -15.19 13.74
C ALA A 148 10.32 -14.07 14.80
N ARG A 149 9.73 -14.24 15.98
CA ARG A 149 9.86 -13.27 17.09
C ARG A 149 11.31 -13.11 17.58
N VAL A 150 12.02 -14.20 17.75
CA VAL A 150 13.45 -14.15 18.13
C VAL A 150 14.25 -13.37 17.10
N ALA A 151 13.98 -13.59 15.81
CA ALA A 151 14.64 -12.88 14.74
C ALA A 151 14.31 -11.37 14.73
N PHE A 152 13.07 -11.01 14.97
CA PHE A 152 12.65 -9.61 15.06
C PHE A 152 13.18 -8.91 16.31
N ASP A 153 13.12 -9.55 17.47
CA ASP A 153 13.69 -9.01 18.71
C ASP A 153 15.16 -8.67 18.51
N TYR A 154 15.92 -9.58 17.90
CA TYR A 154 17.33 -9.34 17.60
C TYR A 154 17.56 -8.16 16.63
N SER A 155 16.75 -8.04 15.59
CA SER A 155 16.97 -7.04 14.53
C SER A 155 16.33 -5.68 14.81
N LEU A 156 15.28 -5.62 15.63
CA LEU A 156 14.59 -4.39 16.00
C LEU A 156 15.13 -3.77 17.30
N SER A 157 15.66 -4.61 18.22
CA SER A 157 16.21 -4.13 19.47
C SER A 157 17.39 -3.19 19.20
N GLY A 158 17.23 -1.93 19.64
CA GLY A 158 18.23 -0.88 19.39
C GLY A 158 18.31 -0.37 17.96
N ASN A 159 17.34 -0.70 17.09
CA ASN A 159 17.31 -0.17 15.73
C ASN A 159 17.11 1.34 15.71
N SER A 160 17.96 2.03 14.93
CA SER A 160 18.01 3.49 14.88
C SER A 160 16.72 4.15 14.37
N ILE A 161 15.82 3.40 13.71
CA ILE A 161 14.56 3.95 13.21
C ILE A 161 13.64 4.41 14.34
N PHE A 162 13.59 3.63 15.43
CA PHE A 162 12.78 4.00 16.60
C PHE A 162 13.35 5.22 17.31
N GLU A 163 14.69 5.40 17.34
CA GLU A 163 15.33 6.60 17.87
C GLU A 163 15.01 7.83 16.98
N LYS A 164 15.04 7.68 15.68
CA LYS A 164 14.68 8.75 14.73
C LYS A 164 13.23 9.19 14.89
N ILE A 165 12.31 8.23 15.07
CA ILE A 165 10.91 8.51 15.36
C ILE A 165 10.82 9.28 16.68
N GLU A 166 11.46 8.79 17.75
CA GLU A 166 11.43 9.41 19.08
C GLU A 166 11.96 10.85 19.07
N MET A 167 13.04 11.12 18.32
CA MET A 167 13.62 12.45 18.16
C MET A 167 12.75 13.42 17.35
N SER A 168 11.92 12.90 16.44
CA SER A 168 11.12 13.70 15.49
C SER A 168 9.62 13.69 15.77
N ALA A 169 9.15 12.92 16.74
CA ALA A 169 7.74 12.75 17.04
C ALA A 169 7.13 13.99 17.68
N ASN A 170 5.92 14.32 17.26
CA ASN A 170 5.07 15.33 17.84
C ASN A 170 3.81 14.68 18.43
N PRO A 171 3.12 15.32 19.38
CA PRO A 171 1.92 14.75 20.00
C PRO A 171 0.78 14.40 19.02
N ASP A 172 0.71 15.08 17.89
CA ASP A 172 -0.31 14.85 16.84
C ASP A 172 0.09 13.77 15.84
N ASP A 173 1.26 13.16 16.01
CA ASP A 173 1.71 12.09 15.11
C ASP A 173 1.00 10.78 15.43
N MET A 174 0.84 9.94 14.40
CA MET A 174 0.18 8.64 14.51
C MET A 174 1.09 7.50 14.08
N ILE A 175 0.90 6.36 14.73
CA ILE A 175 1.54 5.09 14.38
C ILE A 175 0.47 4.12 13.93
N ILE A 176 0.60 3.59 12.71
CA ILE A 176 -0.29 2.57 12.17
C ILE A 176 0.54 1.34 11.84
N ILE A 177 0.17 0.21 12.40
CA ILE A 177 0.86 -1.08 12.24
C ILE A 177 -0.05 -2.02 11.45
N ILE A 178 0.44 -2.53 10.32
CA ILE A 178 -0.34 -3.36 9.40
C ILE A 178 0.38 -4.70 9.24
N GLY A 179 -0.34 -5.79 9.44
CA GLY A 179 0.22 -7.11 9.20
C GLY A 179 -0.82 -8.22 9.18
N SER A 180 -0.39 -9.40 8.75
CA SER A 180 -1.26 -10.58 8.70
C SER A 180 -1.32 -11.33 10.02
N THR A 181 -2.47 -11.93 10.29
CA THR A 181 -2.68 -12.81 11.45
C THR A 181 -2.29 -14.27 11.20
N PHE A 182 -1.90 -14.61 9.98
CA PHE A 182 -1.66 -15.98 9.54
C PHE A 182 -0.19 -16.28 9.21
N GLY A 183 0.57 -15.29 8.70
CA GLY A 183 1.99 -15.45 8.39
C GLY A 183 2.89 -15.33 9.64
N ALA A 184 4.04 -16.01 9.65
CA ALA A 184 5.01 -15.91 10.75
C ALA A 184 5.53 -14.49 10.92
N THR A 185 5.95 -13.85 9.81
CA THR A 185 6.46 -12.48 9.78
C THR A 185 5.44 -11.47 10.32
N GLY A 186 4.18 -11.54 9.85
CA GLY A 186 3.12 -10.63 10.29
C GLY A 186 2.86 -10.74 11.79
N LYS A 187 2.62 -11.96 12.29
CA LYS A 187 2.34 -12.21 13.71
C LYS A 187 3.49 -11.75 14.62
N ALA A 188 4.70 -12.12 14.27
CA ALA A 188 5.88 -11.80 15.07
C ALA A 188 6.21 -10.31 15.02
N GLY A 189 6.22 -9.72 13.83
CA GLY A 189 6.61 -8.32 13.66
C GLY A 189 5.62 -7.34 14.30
N ILE A 190 4.30 -7.62 14.27
CA ILE A 190 3.31 -6.81 15.01
C ILE A 190 3.66 -6.76 16.50
N CYS A 191 3.93 -7.93 17.09
CA CYS A 191 4.26 -8.01 18.51
C CYS A 191 5.55 -7.28 18.86
N GLU A 192 6.60 -7.46 18.07
CA GLU A 192 7.91 -6.88 18.40
C GLU A 192 7.97 -5.38 18.13
N VAL A 193 7.29 -4.88 17.09
CA VAL A 193 7.12 -3.44 16.90
C VAL A 193 6.35 -2.80 18.07
N LEU A 194 5.30 -3.45 18.57
CA LEU A 194 4.56 -2.96 19.74
C LEU A 194 5.40 -3.01 21.01
N ASN A 195 6.25 -4.03 21.18
CA ASN A 195 7.19 -4.11 22.29
C ASN A 195 8.19 -2.96 22.27
N GLU A 196 8.76 -2.63 21.10
CA GLU A 196 9.65 -1.47 20.95
C GLU A 196 8.97 -0.16 21.35
N PHE A 197 7.72 0.07 20.92
CA PHE A 197 6.98 1.27 21.34
C PHE A 197 6.64 1.28 22.83
N LYS A 198 6.36 0.12 23.43
CA LYS A 198 6.08 0.01 24.85
C LYS A 198 7.30 0.35 25.72
N ASN A 199 8.49 0.03 25.23
CA ASN A 199 9.74 0.27 25.94
C ASN A 199 10.24 1.71 25.84
N ARG A 200 9.62 2.56 24.98
CA ARG A 200 10.03 3.95 24.73
C ARG A 200 9.01 4.94 25.28
N GLN A 201 9.35 5.60 26.39
CA GLN A 201 8.42 6.47 27.12
C GLN A 201 7.87 7.62 26.27
N LEU A 202 8.71 8.25 25.44
CA LEU A 202 8.31 9.38 24.59
C LEU A 202 7.32 8.99 23.50
N LEU A 203 7.28 7.72 23.10
CA LEU A 203 6.36 7.20 22.06
C LEU A 203 5.07 6.60 22.64
N GLN A 204 4.96 6.50 23.97
CA GLN A 204 3.75 5.93 24.60
C GLN A 204 2.52 6.81 24.40
N HIS A 205 2.70 8.13 24.26
CA HIS A 205 1.61 9.10 24.11
C HIS A 205 1.06 9.19 22.69
N LEU A 206 1.80 8.68 21.71
CA LEU A 206 1.34 8.73 20.33
C LEU A 206 0.12 7.83 20.13
N TYR A 207 -0.79 8.28 19.29
CA TYR A 207 -1.90 7.45 18.85
C TYR A 207 -1.37 6.23 18.09
N LYS A 208 -1.87 5.04 18.45
CA LYS A 208 -1.48 3.77 17.84
C LYS A 208 -2.71 3.01 17.36
N ALA A 209 -2.72 2.64 16.09
CA ALA A 209 -3.71 1.72 15.53
C ALA A 209 -3.04 0.48 14.93
N VAL A 210 -3.71 -0.65 15.06
CA VAL A 210 -3.26 -1.90 14.44
C VAL A 210 -4.33 -2.41 13.49
N VAL A 211 -3.93 -2.71 12.26
CA VAL A 211 -4.78 -3.30 11.23
C VAL A 211 -4.35 -4.75 11.00
N LEU A 212 -5.15 -5.66 11.50
CA LEU A 212 -4.95 -7.11 11.42
C LEU A 212 -5.68 -7.65 10.19
N VAL A 213 -4.92 -8.17 9.22
CA VAL A 213 -5.49 -8.79 8.03
C VAL A 213 -5.60 -10.30 8.25
N GLU A 214 -6.84 -10.81 8.28
CA GLU A 214 -7.12 -12.22 8.42
C GLU A 214 -6.88 -13.01 7.11
N PRO A 215 -6.82 -14.35 7.14
CA PRO A 215 -6.66 -15.14 5.93
C PRO A 215 -7.79 -14.89 4.94
N TYR A 216 -7.47 -14.35 3.77
CA TYR A 216 -8.40 -13.99 2.70
C TYR A 216 -8.31 -14.90 1.47
N PHE A 217 -7.47 -15.93 1.54
CA PHE A 217 -7.27 -16.92 0.48
C PHE A 217 -7.35 -18.35 1.03
N GLU A 218 -7.62 -19.29 0.14
CA GLU A 218 -7.57 -20.70 0.48
C GLU A 218 -6.16 -21.24 0.26
N VAL A 219 -5.67 -21.99 1.22
CA VAL A 219 -4.42 -22.74 1.10
C VAL A 219 -4.71 -24.20 0.79
N ASP A 220 -3.80 -24.85 0.10
CA ASP A 220 -3.85 -26.28 -0.11
C ASP A 220 -3.81 -27.01 1.25
N LYS A 221 -4.96 -27.58 1.64
CA LYS A 221 -5.13 -28.29 2.91
C LYS A 221 -4.21 -29.50 3.05
N HIS A 222 -3.82 -30.11 1.95
CA HIS A 222 -2.90 -31.25 1.96
C HIS A 222 -1.46 -30.83 2.20
N LYS A 223 -1.08 -29.63 1.78
CA LYS A 223 0.27 -29.10 1.92
C LYS A 223 0.49 -28.31 3.21
N TYR A 224 -0.50 -27.51 3.63
CA TYR A 224 -0.37 -26.58 4.75
C TYR A 224 -1.29 -26.92 5.94
N GLY A 225 -2.30 -27.76 5.72
CA GLY A 225 -3.21 -28.28 6.74
C GLY A 225 -4.18 -27.28 7.36
N GLU A 226 -5.04 -27.77 8.25
CA GLU A 226 -5.92 -26.95 9.08
C GLU A 226 -5.19 -26.01 10.06
N PRO A 227 -3.94 -26.32 10.53
CA PRO A 227 -3.21 -25.46 11.47
C PRO A 227 -3.06 -24.02 11.03
N PHE A 228 -3.08 -23.74 9.72
CA PHE A 228 -2.94 -22.39 9.18
C PHE A 228 -4.03 -21.42 9.68
N TYR A 229 -5.30 -21.83 9.63
CA TYR A 229 -6.43 -21.00 10.06
C TYR A 229 -6.56 -20.93 11.59
N TYR A 230 -6.36 -22.05 12.28
CA TYR A 230 -6.31 -22.07 13.74
C TYR A 230 -5.19 -21.18 14.30
N SER A 231 -4.07 -21.13 13.61
CA SER A 231 -2.96 -20.25 13.97
C SER A 231 -3.33 -18.77 13.93
N SER A 232 -4.20 -18.36 12.98
CA SER A 232 -4.73 -16.99 12.89
C SER A 232 -5.63 -16.66 14.08
N THR A 233 -6.61 -17.50 14.38
CA THR A 233 -7.53 -17.30 15.52
C THR A 233 -6.77 -17.25 16.84
N ASN A 234 -5.87 -18.20 17.07
CA ASN A 234 -5.06 -18.24 18.29
C ASN A 234 -4.16 -16.99 18.43
N PHE A 235 -3.66 -16.45 17.31
CA PHE A 235 -2.89 -15.21 17.34
C PHE A 235 -3.77 -14.02 17.71
N ILE A 236 -4.98 -13.91 17.17
CA ILE A 236 -5.91 -12.84 17.49
C ILE A 236 -6.24 -12.85 18.97
N ASP A 237 -6.56 -14.02 19.54
CA ASP A 237 -6.83 -14.16 20.97
C ASP A 237 -5.62 -13.79 21.83
N TYR A 238 -4.42 -14.23 21.42
CA TYR A 238 -3.15 -13.87 22.09
C TYR A 238 -2.93 -12.35 22.02
N TYR A 239 -3.07 -11.76 20.84
CA TYR A 239 -2.90 -10.33 20.60
C TYR A 239 -3.83 -9.50 21.49
N HIS A 240 -5.12 -9.81 21.51
CA HIS A 240 -6.09 -9.07 22.32
C HIS A 240 -5.75 -9.17 23.82
N ARG A 241 -5.34 -10.33 24.29
CA ARG A 241 -4.99 -10.51 25.69
C ARG A 241 -3.75 -9.73 26.12
N ILE A 242 -2.77 -9.58 25.25
CA ILE A 242 -1.45 -9.03 25.62
C ILE A 242 -1.28 -7.58 25.19
N TYR A 243 -1.82 -7.18 24.02
CA TYR A 243 -1.52 -5.91 23.36
C TYR A 243 -2.70 -4.94 23.23
N SER A 244 -3.95 -5.36 23.41
CA SER A 244 -5.11 -4.48 23.25
C SER A 244 -5.02 -3.19 24.08
N ASN A 245 -4.47 -3.26 25.29
CA ASN A 245 -4.28 -2.10 26.16
C ASN A 245 -3.07 -1.22 25.79
N SER A 246 -2.26 -1.65 24.82
CA SER A 246 -1.06 -0.92 24.37
C SER A 246 -1.31 -0.07 23.12
N VAL A 247 -2.52 -0.15 22.56
CA VAL A 247 -2.95 0.54 21.35
C VAL A 247 -4.27 1.25 21.59
N ASN A 248 -4.53 2.29 20.82
CA ASN A 248 -5.80 3.03 20.90
C ASN A 248 -6.91 2.29 20.17
N GLN A 249 -6.61 1.70 19.00
CA GLN A 249 -7.60 0.98 18.21
C GLN A 249 -7.00 -0.25 17.52
N THR A 250 -7.83 -1.27 17.32
CA THR A 250 -7.50 -2.47 16.54
C THR A 250 -8.62 -2.76 15.56
N PHE A 251 -8.26 -2.86 14.30
CA PHE A 251 -9.17 -3.21 13.20
C PHE A 251 -8.86 -4.61 12.69
N GLN A 252 -9.88 -5.43 12.50
CA GLN A 252 -9.76 -6.77 11.95
C GLN A 252 -10.40 -6.82 10.58
N ILE A 253 -9.59 -7.04 9.55
CA ILE A 253 -10.04 -7.11 8.17
C ILE A 253 -10.36 -8.56 7.84
N LYS A 254 -11.65 -8.87 7.81
CA LYS A 254 -12.21 -10.16 7.41
C LYS A 254 -12.80 -10.05 6.01
N THR A 255 -12.56 -11.04 5.17
CA THR A 255 -13.20 -11.15 3.87
C THR A 255 -13.62 -12.59 3.61
N GLN A 256 -14.61 -12.78 2.74
CA GLN A 256 -14.93 -14.11 2.26
C GLN A 256 -13.75 -14.66 1.46
N LYS A 257 -13.42 -15.92 1.68
CA LYS A 257 -12.40 -16.64 0.92
C LYS A 257 -12.99 -16.99 -0.43
N SER A 258 -12.82 -16.10 -1.41
CA SER A 258 -13.48 -16.27 -2.70
C SER A 258 -12.64 -16.97 -3.75
N GLN A 259 -11.31 -17.00 -3.59
CA GLN A 259 -10.40 -17.57 -4.61
C GLN A 259 -9.21 -18.29 -3.97
N TYR A 260 -8.83 -19.39 -4.62
CA TYR A 260 -7.58 -20.08 -4.33
C TYR A 260 -6.42 -19.29 -4.95
N TYR A 261 -5.50 -18.87 -4.09
CA TYR A 261 -4.22 -18.32 -4.51
C TYR A 261 -3.14 -19.34 -4.18
N PRO A 262 -2.20 -19.60 -5.09
CA PRO A 262 -1.07 -20.44 -4.77
C PRO A 262 -0.27 -19.77 -3.64
N TYR A 263 -0.13 -20.44 -2.54
CA TYR A 263 0.66 -19.95 -1.41
C TYR A 263 2.14 -20.24 -1.66
N HIS A 264 2.94 -19.19 -1.74
CA HIS A 264 4.40 -19.26 -1.76
C HIS A 264 4.94 -18.77 -0.42
N ALA A 265 5.78 -19.59 0.20
CA ALA A 265 6.33 -19.31 1.53
C ALA A 265 7.63 -18.50 1.43
N GLY A 266 7.55 -17.24 1.06
CA GLY A 266 8.70 -16.37 0.92
C GLY A 266 9.33 -16.39 -0.48
N GLY A 267 10.37 -15.59 -0.67
CA GLY A 267 11.13 -15.48 -1.92
C GLY A 267 10.54 -14.56 -2.96
N VAL A 268 11.23 -14.46 -4.09
CA VAL A 268 10.86 -13.59 -5.23
C VAL A 268 9.49 -13.96 -5.81
N GLU A 269 9.10 -15.22 -5.70
CA GLU A 269 7.84 -15.73 -6.24
C GLU A 269 6.63 -15.37 -5.35
N GLN A 270 6.83 -14.85 -4.13
CA GLN A 270 5.75 -14.39 -3.28
C GLN A 270 5.23 -13.02 -3.75
N ILE A 271 4.63 -13.01 -4.94
CA ILE A 271 3.90 -11.88 -5.48
C ILE A 271 2.41 -12.21 -5.39
N ASN A 272 1.78 -11.78 -4.30
CA ASN A 272 0.35 -11.95 -4.13
C ASN A 272 -0.38 -10.84 -4.89
N PRO A 273 -1.42 -11.17 -5.67
CA PRO A 273 -2.22 -10.15 -6.33
C PRO A 273 -2.91 -9.25 -5.30
N ALA A 274 -3.24 -8.03 -5.70
CA ALA A 274 -4.10 -7.16 -4.92
C ALA A 274 -5.47 -7.84 -4.70
N HIS A 275 -6.03 -7.66 -3.52
CA HIS A 275 -7.25 -8.32 -3.09
C HIS A 275 -8.18 -7.34 -2.38
N SER A 276 -9.48 -7.65 -2.36
CA SER A 276 -10.45 -6.86 -1.60
C SER A 276 -10.05 -6.66 -0.13
N ALA A 277 -9.41 -7.66 0.49
CA ALA A 277 -8.87 -7.54 1.85
C ALA A 277 -7.82 -6.43 1.97
N THR A 278 -6.86 -6.36 1.03
CA THR A 278 -5.80 -5.35 1.06
C THR A 278 -6.32 -3.96 0.73
N PHE A 279 -7.31 -3.85 -0.14
CA PHE A 279 -7.99 -2.60 -0.43
C PHE A 279 -8.80 -2.09 0.77
N ARG A 280 -9.57 -2.96 1.44
CA ARG A 280 -10.31 -2.62 2.65
C ARG A 280 -9.39 -2.20 3.79
N ALA A 281 -8.26 -2.89 3.97
CA ALA A 281 -7.24 -2.49 4.93
C ALA A 281 -6.69 -1.08 4.60
N ALA A 282 -6.46 -0.76 3.33
CA ALA A 282 -6.01 0.56 2.90
C ALA A 282 -7.08 1.65 3.15
N LEU A 283 -8.35 1.36 2.88
CA LEU A 283 -9.46 2.27 3.20
C LEU A 283 -9.61 2.48 4.72
N THR A 284 -9.40 1.44 5.53
CA THR A 284 -9.39 1.56 6.99
C THR A 284 -8.26 2.47 7.46
N VAL A 285 -7.04 2.30 6.93
CA VAL A 285 -5.92 3.21 7.22
C VAL A 285 -6.25 4.64 6.84
N MET A 286 -6.84 4.84 5.68
CA MET A 286 -7.27 6.16 5.21
C MET A 286 -8.31 6.79 6.15
N SER A 287 -9.31 6.02 6.58
CA SER A 287 -10.32 6.49 7.53
C SER A 287 -9.73 6.88 8.89
N ILE A 288 -8.76 6.11 9.41
CA ILE A 288 -8.04 6.45 10.64
C ILE A 288 -7.33 7.80 10.49
N VAL A 289 -6.67 8.02 9.35
CA VAL A 289 -5.91 9.24 9.06
C VAL A 289 -6.82 10.45 8.84
N ASP A 290 -7.96 10.28 8.17
CA ASP A 290 -8.92 11.35 7.88
C ASP A 290 -9.66 11.83 9.14
N ASN A 291 -9.98 10.91 10.02
CA ASN A 291 -10.73 11.19 11.25
C ASN A 291 -9.85 11.49 12.47
N ASP A 292 -8.55 11.71 12.28
CA ASP A 292 -7.57 11.90 13.35
C ASP A 292 -7.70 10.85 14.48
N GLY A 293 -7.92 9.58 14.07
CA GLY A 293 -8.07 8.44 14.98
C GLY A 293 -9.44 8.31 15.64
N ARG A 294 -10.46 9.05 15.23
CA ARG A 294 -11.84 8.86 15.73
C ARG A 294 -12.48 7.68 15.02
N GLU A 295 -13.27 6.91 15.77
CA GLU A 295 -13.95 5.71 15.26
C GLU A 295 -14.92 6.08 14.12
N ASN A 296 -14.66 5.53 12.94
CA ASN A 296 -15.66 5.31 11.91
C ASN A 296 -15.40 3.91 11.35
N GLU A 297 -16.17 2.94 11.78
CA GLU A 297 -16.19 1.63 11.13
C GLU A 297 -16.76 1.80 9.72
N ILE A 298 -15.91 1.53 8.72
CA ILE A 298 -16.38 1.31 7.36
C ILE A 298 -16.78 -0.16 7.29
N ASP A 299 -18.02 -0.44 7.63
CA ASP A 299 -18.58 -1.79 7.50
C ASP A 299 -19.01 -2.02 6.03
N PHE A 300 -18.13 -2.66 5.27
CA PHE A 300 -18.46 -3.13 3.94
C PHE A 300 -19.12 -4.50 4.03
N ASP A 301 -20.31 -4.66 3.46
CA ASP A 301 -20.88 -5.99 3.24
C ASP A 301 -19.93 -6.81 2.35
N ASN A 302 -19.44 -7.90 2.91
CA ASN A 302 -18.48 -8.80 2.26
C ASN A 302 -19.08 -9.60 1.10
N SER A 303 -20.41 -9.60 0.94
CA SER A 303 -21.15 -10.40 -0.04
C SER A 303 -21.39 -9.67 -1.37
N GLU A 304 -21.24 -8.35 -1.43
CA GLU A 304 -21.49 -7.57 -2.65
C GLU A 304 -20.24 -7.31 -3.46
N ASP A 305 -20.39 -7.35 -4.79
CA ASP A 305 -19.39 -6.84 -5.72
C ASP A 305 -19.22 -5.35 -5.52
N CYS A 306 -18.01 -4.91 -5.17
CA CYS A 306 -17.72 -3.51 -4.96
C CYS A 306 -17.46 -2.82 -6.31
N SER A 307 -18.34 -1.92 -6.68
CA SER A 307 -18.24 -1.04 -7.85
C SER A 307 -18.14 0.43 -7.42
N ILE A 308 -17.96 1.33 -8.38
CA ILE A 308 -18.01 2.77 -8.12
C ILE A 308 -19.33 3.17 -7.44
N ASP A 309 -20.47 2.62 -7.85
CA ASP A 309 -21.77 2.91 -7.22
C ASP A 309 -21.87 2.39 -5.79
N VAL A 310 -21.21 1.27 -5.50
CA VAL A 310 -21.14 0.74 -4.14
C VAL A 310 -20.34 1.67 -3.24
N LEU A 311 -19.20 2.18 -3.71
CA LEU A 311 -18.42 3.18 -2.95
C LEU A 311 -19.27 4.43 -2.64
N TYR A 312 -20.07 4.91 -3.59
CA TYR A 312 -21.01 6.01 -3.33
C TYR A 312 -22.05 5.68 -2.25
N ARG A 313 -22.62 4.47 -2.27
CA ARG A 313 -23.61 4.02 -1.26
C ARG A 313 -23.03 3.97 0.17
N TYR A 314 -21.75 3.66 0.28
CA TYR A 314 -21.03 3.65 1.57
C TYR A 314 -20.47 5.03 1.98
N GLY A 315 -20.87 6.10 1.30
CA GLY A 315 -20.42 7.45 1.63
C GLY A 315 -18.98 7.76 1.18
N LEU A 316 -18.39 6.91 0.35
CA LEU A 316 -17.02 7.05 -0.18
C LEU A 316 -17.00 7.67 -1.59
N GLY A 317 -17.93 8.57 -1.87
CA GLY A 317 -18.09 9.19 -3.18
C GLY A 317 -16.86 9.96 -3.64
N ASP A 318 -16.20 10.69 -2.73
CA ASP A 318 -14.99 11.44 -3.05
C ASP A 318 -13.83 10.50 -3.43
N ILE A 319 -13.73 9.35 -2.76
CA ILE A 319 -12.75 8.32 -3.09
C ILE A 319 -13.04 7.74 -4.48
N ALA A 320 -14.29 7.38 -4.73
CA ALA A 320 -14.74 6.86 -6.03
C ALA A 320 -14.44 7.84 -7.17
N MET A 321 -14.66 9.13 -6.93
CA MET A 321 -14.36 10.19 -7.90
C MET A 321 -12.86 10.31 -8.16
N ASN A 322 -12.03 10.42 -7.12
CA ASN A 322 -10.59 10.57 -7.27
C ASN A 322 -9.96 9.35 -7.97
N LEU A 323 -10.37 8.13 -7.58
CA LEU A 323 -9.95 6.91 -8.28
C LEU A 323 -10.35 6.94 -9.76
N SER A 324 -11.56 7.42 -10.08
CA SER A 324 -12.04 7.53 -11.46
C SER A 324 -11.25 8.56 -12.27
N TYR A 325 -10.91 9.71 -11.68
CA TYR A 325 -10.09 10.73 -12.32
C TYR A 325 -8.72 10.18 -12.69
N PHE A 326 -8.09 9.49 -11.74
CA PHE A 326 -6.78 8.88 -11.96
C PHE A 326 -6.85 7.75 -12.99
N ALA A 327 -7.91 6.91 -12.95
CA ALA A 327 -8.12 5.86 -13.93
C ALA A 327 -8.24 6.40 -15.36
N VAL A 328 -8.95 7.51 -15.58
CA VAL A 328 -9.02 8.18 -16.89
C VAL A 328 -7.63 8.62 -17.36
N SER A 329 -6.84 9.24 -16.48
CA SER A 329 -5.45 9.62 -16.78
C SER A 329 -4.61 8.43 -17.20
N CYS A 330 -4.67 7.35 -16.42
CA CYS A 330 -3.91 6.11 -16.67
C CYS A 330 -4.34 5.45 -17.99
N TYR A 331 -5.64 5.37 -18.25
CA TYR A 331 -6.17 4.77 -19.47
C TYR A 331 -5.70 5.54 -20.72
N ILE A 332 -5.83 6.87 -20.72
CA ILE A 332 -5.40 7.68 -21.84
C ILE A 332 -3.88 7.57 -22.05
N TRP A 333 -3.09 7.60 -20.98
CA TRP A 333 -1.64 7.41 -21.05
C TRP A 333 -1.27 6.06 -21.67
N GLN A 334 -1.90 4.97 -21.24
CA GLN A 334 -1.64 3.64 -21.78
C GLN A 334 -1.99 3.52 -23.26
N LYS A 335 -3.15 4.07 -23.67
CA LYS A 335 -3.59 4.06 -25.08
C LYS A 335 -2.77 4.98 -25.99
N MET A 336 -2.09 5.98 -25.44
CA MET A 336 -1.24 6.91 -26.20
C MET A 336 -0.18 6.19 -27.04
N ASN A 337 0.37 5.10 -26.53
CA ASN A 337 1.39 4.31 -27.23
C ASN A 337 0.80 3.38 -28.30
N GLN A 338 -0.51 3.12 -28.25
CA GLN A 338 -1.19 2.14 -29.11
C GLN A 338 -2.04 2.79 -30.19
N ASP A 339 -2.57 4.00 -29.96
CA ASP A 339 -3.55 4.66 -30.82
C ASP A 339 -3.13 6.10 -31.13
N PHE A 340 -3.14 6.44 -32.42
CA PHE A 340 -2.80 7.76 -32.94
C PHE A 340 -3.66 8.88 -32.34
N PHE A 341 -4.98 8.65 -32.16
CA PHE A 341 -5.88 9.68 -31.63
C PHE A 341 -5.55 10.05 -30.19
N TYR A 342 -5.19 9.07 -29.35
CA TYR A 342 -4.76 9.32 -27.97
C TYR A 342 -3.39 10.01 -27.92
N ARG A 343 -2.48 9.68 -28.84
CA ARG A 343 -1.16 10.33 -28.97
C ARG A 343 -1.30 11.79 -29.37
N GLU A 344 -2.22 12.13 -30.28
CA GLU A 344 -2.46 13.52 -30.69
C GLU A 344 -2.89 14.42 -29.53
N VAL A 345 -3.53 13.87 -28.50
CA VAL A 345 -3.94 14.63 -27.31
C VAL A 345 -2.72 15.26 -26.64
N TYR A 346 -1.66 14.49 -26.45
CA TYR A 346 -0.45 14.97 -25.79
C TYR A 346 0.47 15.75 -26.73
N ASN A 347 0.59 15.33 -27.99
CA ASN A 347 1.42 16.01 -28.99
C ASN A 347 0.98 17.43 -29.24
N SER A 348 -0.33 17.70 -29.19
CA SER A 348 -0.92 19.01 -29.50
C SER A 348 -0.42 20.13 -28.57
N LEU A 349 -0.06 19.80 -27.32
CA LEU A 349 0.46 20.75 -26.34
C LEU A 349 1.97 20.63 -26.11
N LYS A 350 2.64 19.71 -26.78
CA LYS A 350 4.06 19.37 -26.55
C LYS A 350 4.38 19.11 -25.08
N LEU A 351 3.40 18.63 -24.32
CA LEU A 351 3.55 18.37 -22.89
C LEU A 351 4.47 17.16 -22.64
N TYR A 352 4.40 16.20 -23.53
CA TYR A 352 5.21 15.00 -23.49
C TYR A 352 6.71 15.29 -23.55
N ASP A 353 7.12 16.18 -24.45
CA ASP A 353 8.52 16.55 -24.66
C ASP A 353 9.11 17.32 -23.46
N LYS A 354 8.26 17.77 -22.55
CA LYS A 354 8.66 18.57 -21.38
C LYS A 354 8.92 17.74 -20.13
N LEU A 355 8.42 16.48 -20.08
CA LEU A 355 8.69 15.60 -18.96
C LEU A 355 10.14 15.14 -18.97
N LYS A 356 10.81 15.25 -17.83
CA LYS A 356 12.09 14.60 -17.65
C LYS A 356 11.95 13.09 -17.79
N ASN A 357 12.97 12.46 -18.37
CA ASN A 357 12.95 11.02 -18.62
C ASN A 357 12.65 10.20 -17.34
N ASN A 358 13.17 10.62 -16.22
CA ASN A 358 12.97 9.95 -14.94
C ASN A 358 11.51 10.04 -14.46
N THR A 359 10.88 11.21 -14.55
CA THR A 359 9.47 11.40 -14.19
C THR A 359 8.57 10.62 -15.13
N TYR A 360 8.89 10.59 -16.41
CA TYR A 360 8.19 9.77 -17.40
C TYR A 360 8.22 8.29 -17.02
N VAL A 361 9.39 7.74 -16.75
CA VAL A 361 9.56 6.32 -16.39
C VAL A 361 8.85 5.99 -15.08
N ALA A 362 8.92 6.88 -14.09
CA ALA A 362 8.23 6.70 -12.82
C ALA A 362 6.70 6.72 -12.97
N PHE A 363 6.17 7.65 -13.78
CA PHE A 363 4.74 7.72 -14.04
C PHE A 363 4.26 6.53 -14.88
N ASP A 364 4.98 6.15 -15.91
CA ASP A 364 4.67 4.97 -16.73
C ASP A 364 4.59 3.70 -15.88
N ARG A 365 5.53 3.51 -14.96
CA ARG A 365 5.50 2.41 -13.98
C ARG A 365 4.24 2.48 -13.12
N PHE A 366 3.89 3.67 -12.60
CA PHE A 366 2.68 3.83 -11.80
C PHE A 366 1.41 3.51 -12.58
N VAL A 367 1.30 3.95 -13.83
CA VAL A 367 0.17 3.64 -14.71
C VAL A 367 0.01 2.13 -14.92
N ASN A 368 1.12 1.45 -15.22
CA ASN A 368 1.12 0.00 -15.43
C ASN A 368 0.72 -0.76 -14.15
N GLU A 369 1.25 -0.33 -13.01
CA GLU A 369 0.92 -0.91 -11.71
C GLU A 369 -0.53 -0.63 -11.28
N TYR A 370 -1.07 0.55 -11.57
CA TYR A 370 -2.47 0.87 -11.28
C TYR A 370 -3.42 -0.01 -12.09
N ASN A 371 -3.13 -0.20 -13.37
CA ASN A 371 -3.87 -1.12 -14.23
C ASN A 371 -3.80 -2.56 -13.69
N THR A 372 -2.60 -3.04 -13.36
CA THR A 372 -2.40 -4.38 -12.78
C THR A 372 -3.19 -4.54 -11.49
N TRP A 373 -3.11 -3.56 -10.59
CA TRP A 373 -3.83 -3.54 -9.32
C TRP A 373 -5.35 -3.61 -9.50
N CYS A 374 -5.93 -2.84 -10.44
CA CYS A 374 -7.36 -2.91 -10.76
C CYS A 374 -7.77 -4.28 -11.30
N ASN A 375 -6.97 -4.85 -12.23
CA ASN A 375 -7.25 -6.16 -12.81
C ASN A 375 -7.12 -7.30 -11.78
N GLU A 376 -6.21 -7.18 -10.84
CA GLU A 376 -6.06 -8.14 -9.73
C GLU A 376 -7.26 -8.06 -8.78
N MET A 377 -7.67 -6.87 -8.39
CA MET A 377 -8.81 -6.66 -7.51
C MET A 377 -10.13 -7.16 -8.10
N SER A 378 -10.30 -7.08 -9.42
CA SER A 378 -11.49 -7.60 -10.08
C SER A 378 -11.70 -9.10 -9.86
N LYS A 379 -10.63 -9.85 -9.57
CA LYS A 379 -10.70 -11.27 -9.22
C LYS A 379 -11.21 -11.53 -7.80
N SER A 380 -11.34 -10.51 -6.99
CA SER A 380 -11.81 -10.57 -5.60
C SER A 380 -13.00 -9.65 -5.35
N ASN A 381 -13.89 -9.53 -6.34
CA ASN A 381 -15.15 -8.80 -6.27
C ASN A 381 -14.99 -7.26 -6.11
N ILE A 382 -13.89 -6.67 -6.58
CA ILE A 382 -13.70 -5.23 -6.67
C ILE A 382 -13.63 -4.81 -8.14
N HIS A 383 -14.75 -4.46 -8.72
CA HIS A 383 -14.89 -4.14 -10.14
C HIS A 383 -15.05 -2.63 -10.35
N LEU A 384 -13.93 -1.90 -10.39
CA LEU A 384 -13.96 -0.44 -10.54
C LEU A 384 -13.76 0.00 -12.00
N PHE A 385 -12.73 -0.53 -12.67
CA PHE A 385 -12.30 -0.07 -13.99
C PHE A 385 -11.91 -1.23 -14.90
N ASP A 386 -12.23 -1.08 -16.20
CA ASP A 386 -11.78 -2.00 -17.25
C ASP A 386 -10.76 -1.32 -18.16
N PHE A 387 -9.49 -1.54 -17.90
CA PHE A 387 -8.40 -1.03 -18.73
C PHE A 387 -8.25 -1.74 -20.08
N ASN A 388 -8.91 -2.88 -20.27
CA ASN A 388 -8.97 -3.58 -21.55
C ASN A 388 -10.11 -3.07 -22.45
N ALA A 389 -10.94 -2.18 -21.93
CA ALA A 389 -12.02 -1.56 -22.68
C ALA A 389 -11.53 -0.98 -24.02
N THR A 390 -12.37 -1.07 -25.04
CA THR A 390 -12.06 -0.57 -26.39
C THR A 390 -12.21 0.94 -26.49
N SER A 391 -12.94 1.54 -25.56
CA SER A 391 -13.20 2.98 -25.55
C SER A 391 -13.21 3.50 -24.11
N LEU A 392 -12.91 4.80 -23.97
CA LEU A 392 -12.97 5.51 -22.68
C LEU A 392 -14.37 5.47 -22.06
N ASN A 393 -15.38 5.27 -22.87
CA ASN A 393 -16.80 5.18 -22.49
C ASN A 393 -17.12 3.93 -21.64
N GLU A 394 -16.27 2.91 -21.71
CA GLU A 394 -16.44 1.62 -21.04
C GLU A 394 -15.45 1.43 -19.89
N LEU A 395 -14.61 2.44 -19.63
CA LEU A 395 -13.55 2.35 -18.61
C LEU A 395 -14.12 2.14 -17.22
N ILE A 396 -15.15 2.91 -16.83
CA ILE A 396 -15.75 2.84 -15.51
C ILE A 396 -16.83 1.77 -15.53
N ILE A 397 -16.61 0.67 -14.82
CA ILE A 397 -17.53 -0.48 -14.83
C ILE A 397 -18.88 -0.08 -14.24
N GLY A 398 -19.95 -0.46 -14.93
CA GLY A 398 -21.33 -0.12 -14.55
C GLY A 398 -21.78 1.27 -15.01
N LYS A 399 -20.89 2.08 -15.57
CA LYS A 399 -21.21 3.40 -16.12
C LYS A 399 -21.04 3.42 -17.63
N LYS A 400 -21.92 4.14 -18.32
CA LYS A 400 -21.84 4.31 -19.76
C LYS A 400 -22.19 5.74 -20.11
N TYR A 401 -21.27 6.45 -20.71
CA TYR A 401 -21.54 7.80 -21.19
C TYR A 401 -22.60 7.79 -22.29
N ILE A 402 -23.68 8.52 -22.06
CA ILE A 402 -24.75 8.73 -23.03
C ILE A 402 -24.67 10.20 -23.48
N PRO A 403 -24.17 10.48 -24.70
CA PRO A 403 -24.08 11.85 -25.17
C PRO A 403 -25.47 12.49 -25.31
N HIS A 404 -25.64 13.64 -24.71
CA HIS A 404 -26.86 14.42 -24.86
C HIS A 404 -26.88 15.14 -26.24
N GLY A 405 -27.89 14.88 -27.06
CA GLY A 405 -28.17 15.57 -28.35
C GLY A 405 -27.66 14.85 -29.59
N LEU A 406 -27.79 15.53 -30.75
CA LEU A 406 -27.49 15.01 -32.10
C LEU A 406 -25.99 14.62 -32.32
N ILE A 407 -25.13 14.83 -31.35
CA ILE A 407 -23.68 14.59 -31.42
C ILE A 407 -23.32 13.12 -31.12
N SER A 408 -24.31 12.28 -30.87
CA SER A 408 -24.13 10.84 -30.54
C SER A 408 -23.44 9.99 -31.62
N LEU A 409 -23.22 10.55 -32.80
CA LEU A 409 -22.63 9.84 -33.95
C LEU A 409 -21.10 9.77 -33.97
N PHE A 410 -20.40 10.45 -33.06
CA PHE A 410 -18.95 10.52 -33.10
C PHE A 410 -18.34 9.83 -31.85
N ARG A 411 -17.67 8.71 -32.07
CA ARG A 411 -16.85 7.96 -31.06
C ARG A 411 -15.79 8.83 -30.38
N GLY A 412 -15.59 10.06 -30.80
CA GLY A 412 -14.55 10.97 -30.30
C GLY A 412 -14.98 11.97 -29.23
N ASN A 413 -16.20 11.91 -28.69
CA ASN A 413 -16.71 13.02 -27.88
C ASN A 413 -15.94 13.15 -26.53
N LEU A 414 -15.73 12.06 -25.78
CA LEU A 414 -14.98 12.11 -24.50
C LEU A 414 -13.52 12.49 -24.70
N LEU A 415 -12.87 11.98 -25.74
CA LEU A 415 -11.49 12.33 -26.04
C LEU A 415 -11.38 13.80 -26.51
N LYS A 416 -12.40 14.32 -27.21
CA LYS A 416 -12.49 15.74 -27.54
C LYS A 416 -12.70 16.59 -26.30
N ILE A 417 -13.59 16.20 -25.39
CA ILE A 417 -13.79 16.88 -24.10
C ILE A 417 -12.47 16.93 -23.31
N TYR A 418 -11.75 15.82 -23.25
CA TYR A 418 -10.43 15.75 -22.61
C TYR A 418 -9.44 16.74 -23.24
N LYS A 419 -9.35 16.74 -24.57
CA LYS A 419 -8.44 17.62 -25.33
C LYS A 419 -8.80 19.10 -25.15
N ASP A 420 -10.08 19.43 -25.22
CA ASP A 420 -10.56 20.81 -25.06
C ASP A 420 -10.27 21.33 -23.65
N GLU A 421 -10.45 20.47 -22.63
CA GLU A 421 -10.12 20.81 -21.25
C GLU A 421 -8.61 20.95 -21.02
N MET A 422 -7.79 20.10 -21.62
CA MET A 422 -6.33 20.27 -21.59
C MET A 422 -5.90 21.61 -22.18
N TYR A 423 -6.50 22.03 -23.31
CA TYR A 423 -6.22 23.35 -23.90
C TYR A 423 -6.68 24.50 -23.02
N ARG A 424 -7.85 24.36 -22.36
CA ARG A 424 -8.34 25.38 -21.44
C ARG A 424 -7.41 25.53 -20.26
N SER A 425 -7.09 24.46 -19.57
CA SER A 425 -6.18 24.43 -18.42
C SER A 425 -4.79 24.95 -18.79
N PHE A 426 -4.27 24.57 -19.96
CA PHE A 426 -2.99 25.06 -20.45
C PHE A 426 -3.01 26.60 -20.66
N ARG A 427 -4.08 27.16 -21.20
CA ARG A 427 -4.22 28.62 -21.38
C ARG A 427 -4.33 29.33 -20.03
N GLU A 428 -5.11 28.82 -19.10
CA GLU A 428 -5.24 29.36 -17.76
C GLU A 428 -3.88 29.46 -17.07
N PHE A 429 -3.09 28.40 -17.13
CA PHE A 429 -1.73 28.38 -16.60
C PHE A 429 -0.78 29.33 -17.33
N TYR A 430 -0.92 29.53 -18.62
CA TYR A 430 -0.02 30.41 -19.40
C TYR A 430 -0.36 31.90 -19.29
N THR A 431 -1.61 32.23 -18.96
CA THR A 431 -2.06 33.63 -18.81
C THR A 431 -1.87 34.17 -17.41
N ASP A 432 -1.74 33.27 -16.43
CA ASP A 432 -1.46 33.67 -15.06
C ASP A 432 0.06 33.97 -14.91
N THR A 433 0.41 35.25 -14.80
CA THR A 433 1.78 35.74 -14.75
C THR A 433 2.62 35.19 -13.59
N HIS A 434 1.98 34.52 -12.61
CA HIS A 434 2.64 33.80 -11.54
C HIS A 434 3.10 32.39 -11.93
N VAL A 435 2.71 31.85 -13.06
CA VAL A 435 2.95 30.45 -13.49
C VAL A 435 4.31 30.24 -14.16
N SER A 436 5.03 31.28 -14.54
CA SER A 436 6.38 31.15 -15.12
C SER A 436 7.40 30.42 -14.21
N ASN A 437 7.04 30.16 -12.96
CA ASN A 437 7.91 29.50 -11.96
C ASN A 437 7.56 28.04 -11.65
N TYR A 438 6.52 27.47 -12.26
CA TYR A 438 6.19 26.07 -12.04
C TYR A 438 7.04 25.14 -12.91
N PRO A 439 7.54 24.01 -12.33
CA PRO A 439 8.18 22.96 -13.11
C PRO A 439 7.22 22.45 -14.22
N ALA A 440 7.77 22.07 -15.35
CA ALA A 440 6.97 21.56 -16.47
C ALA A 440 6.20 20.29 -16.09
N GLU A 441 6.76 19.48 -15.21
CA GLU A 441 6.16 18.28 -14.64
C GLU A 441 4.91 18.59 -13.83
N GLU A 442 4.98 19.59 -12.96
CA GLU A 442 3.81 20.01 -12.17
C GLU A 442 2.68 20.49 -13.07
N MET A 443 2.99 21.31 -14.05
CA MET A 443 2.02 21.78 -15.02
C MET A 443 1.38 20.62 -15.81
N PHE A 444 2.18 19.61 -16.19
CA PHE A 444 1.70 18.41 -16.85
C PHE A 444 0.65 17.69 -15.99
N PHE A 445 0.96 17.37 -14.74
CA PHE A 445 0.02 16.66 -13.86
C PHE A 445 -1.24 17.47 -13.56
N LYS A 446 -1.14 18.77 -13.37
CA LYS A 446 -2.33 19.64 -13.18
C LYS A 446 -3.26 19.62 -14.40
N ILE A 447 -2.70 19.71 -15.59
CA ILE A 447 -3.47 19.72 -16.84
C ILE A 447 -4.17 18.37 -17.07
N ILE A 448 -3.43 17.25 -16.95
CA ILE A 448 -4.04 15.94 -17.17
C ILE A 448 -5.09 15.61 -16.09
N ASN A 449 -4.85 16.02 -14.85
CA ASN A 449 -5.82 15.82 -13.77
C ASN A 449 -7.12 16.60 -14.04
N SER A 450 -7.03 17.89 -14.40
CA SER A 450 -8.19 18.71 -14.73
C SER A 450 -9.00 18.08 -15.89
N ALA A 451 -8.32 17.64 -16.94
CA ALA A 451 -8.96 17.00 -18.08
C ALA A 451 -9.61 15.65 -17.72
N SER A 452 -8.94 14.87 -16.87
CA SER A 452 -9.48 13.58 -16.40
C SER A 452 -10.68 13.75 -15.49
N MET A 453 -10.65 14.73 -14.59
CA MET A 453 -11.81 15.12 -13.76
C MET A 453 -13.02 15.46 -14.62
N ARG A 454 -12.83 16.26 -15.66
CA ARG A 454 -13.91 16.65 -16.57
C ARG A 454 -14.55 15.44 -17.25
N VAL A 455 -13.72 14.55 -17.81
CA VAL A 455 -14.20 13.34 -18.50
C VAL A 455 -14.87 12.35 -17.56
N ALA A 456 -14.26 12.07 -16.40
CA ALA A 456 -14.85 11.14 -15.45
C ALA A 456 -16.20 11.65 -14.91
N ASN A 457 -16.33 12.95 -14.66
CA ASN A 457 -17.61 13.56 -14.28
C ASN A 457 -18.68 13.40 -15.37
N GLU A 458 -18.32 13.52 -16.64
CA GLU A 458 -19.26 13.27 -17.76
C GLU A 458 -19.73 11.80 -17.76
N ILE A 459 -18.84 10.85 -17.48
CA ILE A 459 -19.20 9.42 -17.45
C ILE A 459 -20.04 9.08 -16.22
N ILE A 460 -19.66 9.57 -15.03
CA ILE A 460 -20.32 9.24 -13.77
C ILE A 460 -21.73 9.83 -13.70
N ASN A 461 -21.93 11.04 -14.23
CA ASN A 461 -23.21 11.76 -14.18
C ASN A 461 -24.11 11.51 -15.39
N SER A 462 -23.70 10.66 -16.33
CA SER A 462 -24.54 10.26 -17.49
C SER A 462 -25.51 9.16 -17.10
#